data_a19a2ced6423a33cc20789929271af8b
#
_entry.id   a19a2ced6423a33cc20789929271af8b
#
_cell.length_a   1.000
_cell.length_b   1.000
_cell.length_c   1.000
_cell.angle_alpha   90.00
_cell.angle_beta   90.00
_cell.angle_gamma   90.00
#
_symmetry.space_group_name_H-M   'P 1'
#
loop_
_entity.id
_entity.type
_entity.pdbx_description
1 polymer ?
#
loop_
_entity_poly.entity_id
_entity_poly.type
_entity_poly.pdbx_seq_one_letter_code
_entity_poly.pdbx_strand_id
1 'polypeptide(L)'
;MKNPIIGLNKIFESRVRLGVMSILMVNNEINFNDLKQMLEVTDGNLATHLVNLEENGFIKVHKGFVGRKTNTTYSITRPGEKAFHEHITALENMIKGVK
;
A
#
# COMPACT_ATOMS: atom_id res chain seq x y z
N MET A 1 6.18 -24.60 19.36
CA MET A 1 5.30 -24.25 18.23
C MET A 1 5.50 -22.80 17.85
N LYS A 2 5.68 -22.52 16.59
CA LYS A 2 5.91 -21.15 16.14
C LYS A 2 4.58 -20.42 15.94
N ASN A 3 4.58 -19.14 16.26
CA ASN A 3 3.43 -18.28 16.03
C ASN A 3 3.30 -18.02 14.51
N PRO A 4 2.22 -18.49 13.86
CA PRO A 4 2.09 -18.36 12.40
C PRO A 4 1.85 -16.93 11.94
N ILE A 5 1.47 -16.02 12.83
CA ILE A 5 1.22 -14.62 12.45
C ILE A 5 2.41 -13.71 12.70
N ILE A 6 3.54 -14.26 13.16
CA ILE A 6 4.74 -13.46 13.38
C ILE A 6 5.26 -12.95 12.04
N GLY A 7 5.64 -11.70 12.00
CA GLY A 7 6.11 -11.06 10.77
C GLY A 7 5.02 -10.35 9.96
N LEU A 8 3.76 -10.56 10.31
CA LEU A 8 2.67 -9.78 9.70
C LEU A 8 2.74 -8.33 10.17
N ASN A 9 2.49 -7.42 9.25
CA ASN A 9 2.50 -5.99 9.55
C ASN A 9 1.06 -5.49 9.68
N LYS A 10 0.71 -4.94 10.85
CA LYS A 10 -0.63 -4.45 11.12
C LYS A 10 -1.09 -3.37 10.15
N ILE A 11 -0.15 -2.58 9.63
CA ILE A 11 -0.48 -1.52 8.67
C ILE A 11 -1.10 -2.12 7.40
N PHE A 12 -0.71 -3.33 7.04
CA PHE A 12 -1.22 -4.00 5.85
C PHE A 12 -2.40 -4.94 6.12
N GLU A 13 -2.90 -4.97 7.35
CA GLU A 13 -4.08 -5.72 7.71
C GLU A 13 -5.35 -4.91 7.41
N SER A 14 -5.42 -4.44 6.18
CA SER A 14 -6.52 -3.69 5.62
C SER A 14 -6.56 -3.99 4.13
N ARG A 15 -7.72 -4.36 3.64
CA ARG A 15 -7.90 -4.66 2.21
C ARG A 15 -7.42 -3.51 1.33
N VAL A 16 -7.79 -2.29 1.72
CA VAL A 16 -7.47 -1.10 0.92
C VAL A 16 -5.97 -0.81 0.96
N ARG A 17 -5.37 -0.80 2.15
CA ARG A 17 -3.93 -0.55 2.27
C ARG A 17 -3.11 -1.64 1.58
N LEU A 18 -3.51 -2.89 1.73
CA LEU A 18 -2.86 -4.00 1.05
C LEU A 18 -2.96 -3.82 -0.47
N GLY A 19 -4.14 -3.44 -0.96
CA GLY A 19 -4.36 -3.18 -2.38
C GLY A 19 -3.52 -2.04 -2.93
N VAL A 20 -3.44 -0.93 -2.18
CA VAL A 20 -2.60 0.22 -2.57
C VAL A 20 -1.14 -0.21 -2.71
N MET A 21 -0.61 -0.89 -1.70
CA MET A 21 0.79 -1.33 -1.73
C MET A 21 1.05 -2.30 -2.88
N SER A 22 0.11 -3.21 -3.13
CA SER A 22 0.21 -4.16 -4.23
C SER A 22 0.31 -3.46 -5.59
N ILE A 23 -0.51 -2.44 -5.79
CA ILE A 23 -0.50 -1.65 -7.03
C ILE A 23 0.81 -0.88 -7.17
N LEU A 24 1.27 -0.26 -6.08
CA LEU A 24 2.48 0.56 -6.11
C LEU A 24 3.75 -0.27 -6.24
N MET A 25 3.71 -1.56 -5.89
CA MET A 25 4.86 -2.44 -6.09
C MET A 25 5.20 -2.64 -7.57
N VAL A 26 4.19 -2.57 -8.43
CA VAL A 26 4.36 -2.87 -9.86
C VAL A 26 4.14 -1.64 -10.76
N ASN A 27 3.94 -0.48 -10.18
CA ASN A 27 3.75 0.78 -10.88
C ASN A 27 4.62 1.86 -10.24
N ASN A 28 5.34 2.64 -11.06
CA ASN A 28 6.22 3.69 -10.54
C ASN A 28 5.44 4.79 -9.83
N GLU A 29 4.29 5.16 -10.40
CA GLU A 29 3.50 6.26 -9.89
C GLU A 29 2.06 6.11 -10.38
N ILE A 30 1.10 6.29 -9.49
CA ILE A 30 -0.32 6.15 -9.81
C ILE A 30 -1.07 7.33 -9.20
N ASN A 31 -2.00 7.91 -9.96
CA ASN A 31 -2.79 9.02 -9.43
C ASN A 31 -3.97 8.51 -8.58
N PHE A 32 -4.54 9.44 -7.81
CA PHE A 32 -5.63 9.13 -6.87
C PHE A 32 -6.83 8.48 -7.56
N ASN A 33 -7.25 9.02 -8.69
CA ASN A 33 -8.44 8.51 -9.38
C ASN A 33 -8.25 7.09 -9.90
N ASP A 34 -7.06 6.78 -10.41
CA ASP A 34 -6.79 5.43 -10.89
C ASP A 34 -6.76 4.43 -9.74
N LEU A 35 -6.16 4.80 -8.60
CA LEU A 35 -6.19 3.95 -7.40
C LEU A 35 -7.63 3.70 -6.96
N LYS A 36 -8.43 4.75 -6.94
CA LYS A 36 -9.82 4.66 -6.54
C LYS A 36 -10.60 3.70 -7.42
N GLN A 37 -10.42 3.81 -8.72
CA GLN A 37 -11.12 2.94 -9.68
C GLN A 37 -10.66 1.50 -9.57
N MET A 38 -9.35 1.29 -9.49
CA MET A 38 -8.79 -0.07 -9.39
C MET A 38 -9.23 -0.78 -8.12
N LEU A 39 -9.36 -0.05 -7.02
CA LEU A 39 -9.73 -0.62 -5.73
C LEU A 39 -11.24 -0.58 -5.46
N GLU A 40 -12.00 0.12 -6.30
CA GLU A 40 -13.46 0.24 -6.16
C GLU A 40 -13.86 0.73 -4.78
N VAL A 41 -13.26 1.83 -4.35
CA VAL A 41 -13.51 2.44 -3.04
C VAL A 41 -13.97 3.89 -3.19
N THR A 42 -14.45 4.47 -2.08
CA THR A 42 -14.86 5.88 -2.06
C THR A 42 -13.65 6.78 -1.87
N ASP A 43 -13.80 8.05 -2.23
CA ASP A 43 -12.74 9.06 -2.03
C ASP A 43 -12.28 9.13 -0.57
N GLY A 44 -13.23 9.23 0.35
CA GLY A 44 -12.91 9.36 1.76
C GLY A 44 -12.24 8.12 2.34
N ASN A 45 -12.69 6.96 1.92
CA ASN A 45 -12.09 5.70 2.38
C ASN A 45 -10.64 5.60 1.91
N LEU A 46 -10.41 5.85 0.61
CA LEU A 46 -9.05 5.79 0.06
C LEU A 46 -8.15 6.85 0.68
N ALA A 47 -8.64 8.10 0.79
CA ALA A 47 -7.85 9.20 1.36
C ALA A 47 -7.35 8.87 2.76
N THR A 48 -8.21 8.33 3.61
CA THR A 48 -7.85 7.97 4.98
C THR A 48 -6.71 6.94 5.01
N HIS A 49 -6.80 5.93 4.16
CA HIS A 49 -5.78 4.90 4.10
C HIS A 49 -4.46 5.39 3.51
N LEU A 50 -4.53 6.29 2.51
CA LEU A 50 -3.32 6.87 1.93
C LEU A 50 -2.57 7.74 2.94
N VAL A 51 -3.31 8.53 3.74
CA VAL A 51 -2.69 9.33 4.81
C VAL A 51 -1.98 8.41 5.81
N ASN A 52 -2.62 7.31 6.20
CA ASN A 52 -2.03 6.35 7.12
C ASN A 52 -0.72 5.77 6.58
N LEU A 53 -0.71 5.36 5.31
CA LEU A 53 0.48 4.81 4.67
C LEU A 53 1.60 5.84 4.57
N GLU A 54 1.26 7.08 4.26
CA GLU A 54 2.22 8.17 4.17
C GLU A 54 2.84 8.46 5.54
N GLU A 55 2.01 8.53 6.57
CA GLU A 55 2.47 8.78 7.95
C GLU A 55 3.41 7.69 8.45
N ASN A 56 3.23 6.47 7.97
CA ASN A 56 4.13 5.36 8.29
C ASN A 56 5.40 5.34 7.44
N GLY A 57 5.52 6.28 6.51
CA GLY A 57 6.70 6.38 5.66
C GLY A 57 6.75 5.35 4.54
N PHE A 58 5.63 4.69 4.25
CA PHE A 58 5.59 3.61 3.26
C PHE A 58 5.30 4.07 1.84
N ILE A 59 4.68 5.24 1.70
CA ILE A 59 4.41 5.83 0.40
C ILE A 59 4.79 7.30 0.40
N LYS A 60 5.02 7.85 -0.80
CA LYS A 60 5.23 9.26 -1.05
C LYS A 60 4.03 9.82 -1.79
N VAL A 61 3.65 11.03 -1.45
CA VAL A 61 2.60 11.78 -2.13
C VAL A 61 3.25 12.90 -2.93
N HIS A 62 2.92 13.01 -4.20
CA HIS A 62 3.40 14.06 -5.05
C HIS A 62 2.23 14.85 -5.61
N LYS A 63 2.18 16.14 -5.33
CA LYS A 63 1.15 17.04 -5.83
C LYS A 63 1.70 17.85 -6.98
N GLY A 64 1.00 17.82 -8.09
CA GLY A 64 1.38 18.53 -9.28
C GLY A 64 0.18 18.97 -10.08
N PHE A 65 0.40 19.25 -11.34
CA PHE A 65 -0.65 19.71 -12.25
C PHE A 65 -0.58 18.93 -13.56
N VAL A 66 -1.76 18.69 -14.12
CA VAL A 66 -1.90 18.26 -15.52
C VAL A 66 -2.75 19.34 -16.16
N GLY A 67 -2.12 20.21 -16.94
CA GLY A 67 -2.79 21.40 -17.43
C GLY A 67 -3.11 22.33 -16.25
N ARG A 68 -4.39 22.66 -16.08
CA ARG A 68 -4.86 23.52 -14.97
C ARG A 68 -5.40 22.73 -13.80
N LYS A 69 -5.47 21.40 -13.91
CA LYS A 69 -6.02 20.56 -12.86
C LYS A 69 -4.92 20.06 -11.95
N THR A 70 -5.20 20.04 -10.65
CA THR A 70 -4.30 19.40 -9.70
C THR A 70 -4.28 17.91 -9.96
N ASN A 71 -3.10 17.32 -9.80
CA ASN A 71 -2.92 15.89 -9.99
C ASN A 71 -2.09 15.36 -8.83
N THR A 72 -2.68 14.53 -8.00
CA THR A 72 -1.99 13.92 -6.87
C THR A 72 -1.62 12.51 -7.22
N THR A 73 -0.34 12.19 -7.12
CA THR A 73 0.19 10.88 -7.43
C THR A 73 0.87 10.26 -6.22
N TYR A 74 1.02 8.96 -6.25
CA TYR A 74 1.57 8.18 -5.13
C TYR A 74 2.60 7.20 -5.65
N SER A 75 3.65 7.01 -4.88
CA SER A 75 4.69 6.04 -5.17
C SER A 75 5.11 5.35 -3.88
N ILE A 76 5.65 4.15 -4.00
CA ILE A 76 6.14 3.40 -2.86
C ILE A 76 7.53 3.88 -2.48
N THR A 77 7.83 3.90 -1.18
CA THR A 77 9.17 4.21 -0.68
C THR A 77 9.97 2.92 -0.53
N ARG A 78 11.29 3.04 -0.32
CA ARG A 78 12.12 1.86 -0.01
C ARG A 78 11.68 1.18 1.29
N PRO A 79 11.44 1.91 2.39
CA PRO A 79 10.87 1.29 3.58
C PRO A 79 9.52 0.61 3.32
N GLY A 80 8.68 1.21 2.45
CA GLY A 80 7.41 0.61 2.08
C GLY A 80 7.57 -0.69 1.32
N GLU A 81 8.48 -0.72 0.34
CA GLU A 81 8.80 -1.93 -0.40
C GLU A 81 9.25 -3.05 0.52
N LYS A 82 10.20 -2.72 1.40
CA LYS A 82 10.75 -3.69 2.35
C LYS A 82 9.67 -4.23 3.27
N ALA A 83 8.90 -3.33 3.88
CA ALA A 83 7.85 -3.71 4.82
C ALA A 83 6.79 -4.59 4.14
N PHE A 84 6.39 -4.22 2.92
CA PHE A 84 5.39 -4.98 2.18
C PHE A 84 5.92 -6.36 1.78
N HIS A 85 7.17 -6.43 1.33
CA HIS A 85 7.80 -7.69 0.98
C HIS A 85 7.86 -8.64 2.18
N GLU A 86 8.23 -8.12 3.35
CA GLU A 86 8.27 -8.92 4.59
C GLU A 86 6.87 -9.42 4.96
N HIS A 87 5.85 -8.58 4.79
CA HIS A 87 4.47 -8.96 5.06
C HIS A 87 4.01 -10.09 4.12
N ILE A 88 4.28 -9.97 2.83
CA ILE A 88 3.92 -11.00 1.85
C ILE A 88 4.67 -12.31 2.15
N THR A 89 5.94 -12.23 2.51
CA THR A 89 6.72 -13.40 2.90
C THR A 89 6.09 -14.10 4.11
N ALA A 90 5.64 -13.32 5.10
CA ALA A 90 4.95 -13.89 6.26
C ALA A 90 3.66 -14.61 5.86
N LEU A 91 2.90 -14.03 4.93
CA LEU A 91 1.69 -14.67 4.41
C LEU A 91 2.01 -15.98 3.67
N GLU A 92 3.04 -15.96 2.84
CA GLU A 92 3.50 -17.16 2.14
C GLU A 92 3.91 -18.26 3.12
N ASN A 93 4.62 -17.88 4.17
CA ASN A 93 5.04 -18.84 5.20
C ASN A 93 3.84 -19.48 5.91
N MET A 94 2.77 -18.73 6.11
CA MET A 94 1.54 -19.27 6.68
C MET A 94 0.95 -20.37 5.78
N ILE A 95 0.96 -20.15 4.49
CA ILE A 95 0.43 -21.12 3.52
C ILE A 95 1.31 -22.36 3.45
N LYS A 96 2.62 -22.17 3.46
CA LYS A 96 3.60 -23.24 3.34
C LYS A 96 3.79 -24.03 4.64
N GLY A 97 3.25 -23.56 5.74
CA GLY A 97 3.44 -24.18 7.05
C GLY A 97 4.90 -24.21 7.47
N VAL A 98 5.61 -23.10 7.29
CA VAL A 98 7.03 -23.01 7.62
C VAL A 98 7.25 -23.25 9.11
N LYS A 99 8.22 -24.08 9.41
CA LYS A 99 8.54 -24.50 10.76
C LYS A 99 9.56 -23.58 11.44
#